data_ee60c17655fe55d1314c74f68b53fa19
#
_entry.id   ee60c17655fe55d1314c74f68b53fa19
#
_cell.length_a   1.000
_cell.length_b   1.000
_cell.length_c   1.000
_cell.angle_alpha   90.00
_cell.angle_beta   90.00
_cell.angle_gamma   90.00
#
_symmetry.space_group_name_H-M   'P 1'
#
loop_
_entity.id
_entity.type
_entity.pdbx_description
1 polymer ?
#
loop_
_entity_poly.entity_id
_entity_poly.type
_entity_poly.pdbx_seq_one_letter_code
_entity_poly.pdbx_strand_id
1 'polypeptide(L)'
;MGIKLFADGVLVVALADGPTPARACGLRQGDIITAMDGAAVGSTEQVQDLLADTAGAPIVLSVRRGADALALTACARENNGVWQLGAWIRDSMAGIGTLTYYDPATGQYGALGHGITDVDTAQLMPLASGAIMETTVKAVKKGAKGDPGELKGDFSVQRDVGTVTVNSSGGIFGTVADPDFLSGGTPVPVAAAGQITTGPATILATVSGSDVREYRVELVRLYGADEPTRNLLLRITDPALLSATGGIVQGMSGSPILQNGRIVGAVTHVLLNDPTRGYGIFIENMLDMAG
;
A
#
# COMPACT_ATOMS: atom_id res chain seq x y z
N MET A 1 4.95 10.89 0.22
CA MET A 1 5.06 10.53 -1.20
C MET A 1 3.75 9.98 -1.73
N GLY A 2 3.47 10.16 -3.03
CA GLY A 2 2.42 9.45 -3.75
C GLY A 2 2.93 8.08 -4.20
N ILE A 3 2.02 7.12 -4.29
CA ILE A 3 2.31 5.75 -4.73
C ILE A 3 1.26 5.36 -5.75
N LYS A 4 1.69 4.72 -6.83
CA LYS A 4 0.82 4.13 -7.84
C LYS A 4 1.31 2.72 -8.14
N LEU A 5 0.42 1.74 -8.06
CA LEU A 5 0.68 0.35 -8.40
C LEU A 5 -0.24 -0.09 -9.52
N PHE A 6 0.28 -0.92 -10.43
CA PHE A 6 -0.48 -1.66 -11.42
C PHE A 6 -0.38 -3.14 -11.13
N ALA A 7 -1.51 -3.82 -11.19
CA ALA A 7 -1.60 -5.23 -10.91
C ALA A 7 -1.05 -6.10 -12.05
N ASP A 8 -0.52 -7.25 -11.68
CA ASP A 8 -0.23 -8.33 -12.62
C ASP A 8 -1.52 -9.12 -12.89
N GLY A 9 -2.30 -8.64 -13.86
CA GLY A 9 -3.67 -9.07 -14.14
C GLY A 9 -4.72 -8.12 -13.56
N VAL A 10 -5.98 -8.54 -13.56
CA VAL A 10 -7.12 -7.75 -13.10
C VAL A 10 -7.79 -8.46 -11.93
N LEU A 11 -7.78 -7.81 -10.76
CA LEU A 11 -8.33 -8.36 -9.51
C LEU A 11 -9.85 -8.25 -9.49
N VAL A 12 -10.55 -9.35 -9.21
CA VAL A 12 -11.99 -9.38 -8.97
C VAL A 12 -12.26 -8.94 -7.53
N VAL A 13 -12.79 -7.74 -7.36
CA VAL A 13 -13.04 -7.15 -6.03
C VAL A 13 -14.42 -7.46 -5.49
N ALA A 14 -15.40 -7.71 -6.38
CA ALA A 14 -16.75 -8.16 -6.00
C ALA A 14 -17.47 -8.78 -7.18
N LEU A 15 -18.56 -9.50 -6.91
CA LEU A 15 -19.50 -9.98 -7.94
C LEU A 15 -20.86 -9.33 -7.72
N ALA A 16 -21.48 -8.89 -8.80
CA ALA A 16 -22.81 -8.30 -8.76
C ALA A 16 -23.84 -9.33 -8.22
N ASP A 17 -24.90 -8.81 -7.61
CA ASP A 17 -25.96 -9.64 -7.04
C ASP A 17 -26.78 -10.37 -8.13
N GLY A 18 -27.35 -11.52 -7.73
CA GLY A 18 -28.15 -12.36 -8.60
C GLY A 18 -27.34 -13.22 -9.58
N PRO A 19 -27.99 -13.81 -10.57
CA PRO A 19 -27.37 -14.70 -11.56
C PRO A 19 -26.58 -13.88 -12.59
N THR A 20 -25.26 -13.97 -12.52
CA THR A 20 -24.33 -13.29 -13.46
C THR A 20 -23.46 -14.29 -14.20
N PRO A 21 -22.93 -13.94 -15.39
CA PRO A 21 -21.93 -14.75 -16.10
C PRO A 21 -20.72 -15.11 -15.23
N ALA A 22 -20.23 -14.17 -14.42
CA ALA A 22 -19.11 -14.38 -13.51
C ALA A 22 -19.42 -15.48 -12.48
N ARG A 23 -20.60 -15.44 -11.85
CA ARG A 23 -21.03 -16.49 -10.91
C ARG A 23 -21.24 -17.83 -11.59
N ALA A 24 -21.85 -17.82 -12.80
CA ALA A 24 -22.14 -19.02 -13.55
C ALA A 24 -20.86 -19.77 -13.98
N CYS A 25 -19.79 -19.06 -14.34
CA CYS A 25 -18.50 -19.68 -14.69
C CYS A 25 -17.65 -20.04 -13.46
N GLY A 26 -18.06 -19.67 -12.24
CA GLY A 26 -17.34 -19.97 -11.01
C GLY A 26 -16.25 -18.98 -10.63
N LEU A 27 -16.26 -17.76 -11.20
CA LEU A 27 -15.40 -16.64 -10.79
C LEU A 27 -15.76 -16.24 -9.36
N ARG A 28 -14.78 -15.81 -8.57
CA ARG A 28 -14.93 -15.43 -7.16
C ARG A 28 -14.22 -14.12 -6.84
N GLN A 29 -14.65 -13.46 -5.79
CA GLN A 29 -13.91 -12.37 -5.19
C GLN A 29 -12.50 -12.86 -4.81
N GLY A 30 -11.49 -12.05 -5.10
CA GLY A 30 -10.08 -12.38 -4.87
C GLY A 30 -9.41 -13.14 -6.03
N ASP A 31 -10.14 -13.53 -7.06
CA ASP A 31 -9.55 -14.07 -8.29
C ASP A 31 -8.80 -12.97 -9.06
N ILE A 32 -7.72 -13.35 -9.73
CA ILE A 32 -6.98 -12.46 -10.62
C ILE A 32 -7.09 -13.01 -12.03
N ILE A 33 -7.75 -12.26 -12.92
CA ILE A 33 -7.83 -12.61 -14.34
C ILE A 33 -6.52 -12.16 -14.99
N THR A 34 -5.75 -13.11 -15.52
CA THR A 34 -4.43 -12.85 -16.13
C THR A 34 -4.46 -12.88 -17.65
N ALA A 35 -5.44 -13.60 -18.25
CA ALA A 35 -5.62 -13.63 -19.69
C ALA A 35 -7.08 -13.96 -20.05
N MET A 36 -7.48 -13.61 -21.27
CA MET A 36 -8.77 -13.93 -21.88
C MET A 36 -8.52 -14.48 -23.29
N ASP A 37 -9.00 -15.72 -23.58
CA ASP A 37 -8.67 -16.48 -24.80
C ASP A 37 -7.18 -16.49 -25.16
N GLY A 38 -6.31 -16.55 -24.13
CA GLY A 38 -4.86 -16.54 -24.27
C GLY A 38 -4.24 -15.14 -24.45
N ALA A 39 -5.01 -14.09 -24.66
CA ALA A 39 -4.54 -12.71 -24.66
C ALA A 39 -4.34 -12.24 -23.22
N ALA A 40 -3.12 -11.83 -22.85
CA ALA A 40 -2.83 -11.29 -21.52
C ALA A 40 -3.63 -10.01 -21.26
N VAL A 41 -4.17 -9.88 -20.03
CA VAL A 41 -4.89 -8.68 -19.60
C VAL A 41 -4.22 -8.08 -18.37
N GLY A 42 -4.02 -6.77 -18.39
CA GLY A 42 -3.45 -5.98 -17.29
C GLY A 42 -4.26 -4.72 -16.98
N SER A 43 -5.35 -4.46 -17.71
CA SER A 43 -6.22 -3.33 -17.44
C SER A 43 -7.71 -3.66 -17.59
N THR A 44 -8.54 -2.87 -16.94
CA THR A 44 -10.00 -2.97 -17.00
C THR A 44 -10.53 -2.68 -18.41
N GLU A 45 -9.88 -1.76 -19.14
CA GLU A 45 -10.20 -1.44 -20.53
C GLU A 45 -9.96 -2.64 -21.43
N GLN A 46 -8.81 -3.33 -21.31
CA GLN A 46 -8.52 -4.53 -22.09
C GLN A 46 -9.57 -5.63 -21.87
N VAL A 47 -10.01 -5.81 -20.61
CA VAL A 47 -11.10 -6.77 -20.32
C VAL A 47 -12.38 -6.36 -21.03
N GLN A 48 -12.74 -5.08 -21.02
CA GLN A 48 -13.95 -4.58 -21.66
C GLN A 48 -13.92 -4.74 -23.18
N ASP A 49 -12.80 -4.41 -23.81
CA ASP A 49 -12.59 -4.54 -25.25
C ASP A 49 -12.73 -6.00 -25.70
N LEU A 50 -12.06 -6.93 -25.00
CA LEU A 50 -12.14 -8.36 -25.29
C LEU A 50 -13.57 -8.90 -25.10
N LEU A 51 -14.32 -8.45 -24.08
CA LEU A 51 -15.71 -8.86 -23.90
C LEU A 51 -16.61 -8.33 -25.03
N ALA A 52 -16.37 -7.10 -25.48
CA ALA A 52 -17.12 -6.51 -26.60
C ALA A 52 -16.90 -7.30 -27.90
N ASP A 53 -15.65 -7.70 -28.18
CA ASP A 53 -15.29 -8.47 -29.36
C ASP A 53 -15.95 -9.86 -29.42
N THR A 54 -16.24 -10.47 -28.24
CA THR A 54 -16.92 -11.77 -28.19
C THR A 54 -18.40 -11.71 -28.62
N ALA A 55 -19.03 -10.54 -28.49
CA ALA A 55 -20.47 -10.36 -28.71
C ALA A 55 -21.33 -11.43 -27.98
N GLY A 56 -20.88 -11.85 -26.77
CA GLY A 56 -21.55 -12.86 -25.94
C GLY A 56 -21.18 -14.31 -26.25
N ALA A 57 -20.31 -14.58 -27.21
CA ALA A 57 -19.73 -15.91 -27.39
C ALA A 57 -18.93 -16.35 -26.16
N PRO A 58 -18.78 -17.69 -25.94
CA PRO A 58 -17.95 -18.18 -24.86
C PRO A 58 -16.50 -17.67 -24.96
N ILE A 59 -15.94 -17.20 -23.83
CA ILE A 59 -14.54 -16.77 -23.69
C ILE A 59 -13.89 -17.51 -22.53
N VAL A 60 -12.64 -17.91 -22.68
CA VAL A 60 -11.86 -18.59 -21.64
C VAL A 60 -11.07 -17.57 -20.83
N LEU A 61 -11.33 -17.50 -19.53
CA LEU A 61 -10.61 -16.69 -18.58
C LEU A 61 -9.49 -17.52 -17.93
N SER A 62 -8.24 -17.11 -18.06
CA SER A 62 -7.14 -17.63 -17.27
C SER A 62 -7.15 -16.89 -15.93
N VAL A 63 -7.31 -17.63 -14.84
CA VAL A 63 -7.53 -17.07 -13.51
C VAL A 63 -6.51 -17.62 -12.53
N ARG A 64 -5.91 -16.77 -11.72
CA ARG A 64 -5.12 -17.13 -10.55
C ARG A 64 -5.97 -16.98 -9.29
N ARG A 65 -6.14 -18.08 -8.55
CA ARG A 65 -6.87 -18.11 -7.27
C ARG A 65 -5.94 -18.60 -6.17
N GLY A 66 -5.39 -17.68 -5.38
CA GLY A 66 -4.28 -18.00 -4.48
C GLY A 66 -3.08 -18.53 -5.27
N ALA A 67 -2.66 -19.78 -5.00
CA ALA A 67 -1.58 -20.46 -5.72
C ALA A 67 -2.07 -21.24 -6.96
N ASP A 68 -3.38 -21.41 -7.14
CA ASP A 68 -3.95 -22.24 -8.21
C ASP A 68 -4.14 -21.44 -9.49
N ALA A 69 -3.84 -22.06 -10.64
CA ALA A 69 -4.17 -21.57 -11.98
C ALA A 69 -5.42 -22.32 -12.50
N LEU A 70 -6.42 -21.56 -12.90
CA LEU A 70 -7.71 -22.08 -13.35
C LEU A 70 -8.03 -21.55 -14.74
N ALA A 71 -8.79 -22.34 -15.52
CA ALA A 71 -9.43 -21.90 -16.75
C ALA A 71 -10.96 -21.94 -16.54
N LEU A 72 -11.61 -20.78 -16.67
CA LEU A 72 -13.06 -20.65 -16.51
C LEU A 72 -13.65 -20.18 -17.82
N THR A 73 -14.72 -20.83 -18.29
CA THR A 73 -15.43 -20.39 -19.50
C THR A 73 -16.63 -19.54 -19.13
N ALA A 74 -16.67 -18.31 -19.61
CA ALA A 74 -17.76 -17.36 -19.39
C ALA A 74 -18.40 -16.94 -20.70
N CYS A 75 -19.70 -16.59 -20.66
CA CYS A 75 -20.41 -15.93 -21.75
C CYS A 75 -20.89 -14.58 -21.22
N ALA A 76 -20.34 -13.49 -21.74
CA ALA A 76 -20.75 -12.15 -21.35
C ALA A 76 -22.23 -11.92 -21.66
N ARG A 77 -22.87 -11.07 -20.87
CA ARG A 77 -24.25 -10.62 -21.11
C ARG A 77 -24.25 -9.15 -21.49
N GLU A 78 -25.01 -8.81 -22.51
CA GLU A 78 -25.23 -7.42 -22.86
C GLU A 78 -26.15 -6.74 -21.84
N ASN A 79 -25.75 -5.56 -21.37
CA ASN A 79 -26.54 -4.71 -20.52
C ASN A 79 -26.36 -3.26 -20.96
N ASN A 80 -27.42 -2.62 -21.48
CA ASN A 80 -27.44 -1.27 -22.02
C ASN A 80 -26.31 -1.01 -23.06
N GLY A 81 -26.09 -1.94 -23.97
CA GLY A 81 -25.07 -1.84 -25.03
C GLY A 81 -23.65 -2.18 -24.59
N VAL A 82 -23.45 -2.64 -23.35
CA VAL A 82 -22.14 -3.02 -22.82
C VAL A 82 -22.12 -4.50 -22.44
N TRP A 83 -21.13 -5.24 -22.97
CA TRP A 83 -20.91 -6.64 -22.63
C TRP A 83 -20.24 -6.77 -21.27
N GLN A 84 -20.82 -7.53 -20.36
CA GLN A 84 -20.38 -7.60 -18.96
C GLN A 84 -20.39 -9.04 -18.43
N LEU A 85 -19.46 -9.33 -17.51
CA LEU A 85 -19.46 -10.55 -16.72
C LEU A 85 -20.29 -10.42 -15.43
N GLY A 86 -20.54 -9.19 -14.97
CA GLY A 86 -21.16 -8.92 -13.67
C GLY A 86 -20.14 -9.11 -12.52
N ALA A 87 -18.92 -8.69 -12.74
CA ALA A 87 -17.85 -8.61 -11.75
C ALA A 87 -17.35 -7.17 -11.67
N TRP A 88 -17.02 -6.74 -10.47
CA TRP A 88 -16.26 -5.52 -10.22
C TRP A 88 -14.78 -5.88 -10.23
N ILE A 89 -14.00 -5.16 -11.02
CA ILE A 89 -12.59 -5.48 -11.25
C ILE A 89 -11.70 -4.26 -11.00
N ARG A 90 -10.45 -4.51 -10.60
CA ARG A 90 -9.46 -3.48 -10.30
C ARG A 90 -8.09 -3.88 -10.85
N ASP A 91 -7.43 -2.96 -11.52
CA ASP A 91 -6.11 -3.15 -12.15
C ASP A 91 -5.02 -2.27 -11.54
N SER A 92 -5.40 -1.27 -10.77
CA SER A 92 -4.44 -0.30 -10.22
C SER A 92 -4.89 0.25 -8.88
N MET A 93 -3.94 0.73 -8.11
CA MET A 93 -4.18 1.43 -6.84
C MET A 93 -3.27 2.64 -6.73
N ALA A 94 -3.78 3.71 -6.15
CA ALA A 94 -2.99 4.89 -5.83
C ALA A 94 -3.30 5.37 -4.40
N GLY A 95 -2.30 5.95 -3.74
CA GLY A 95 -2.45 6.43 -2.38
C GLY A 95 -1.28 7.31 -1.93
N ILE A 96 -1.39 7.83 -0.71
CA ILE A 96 -0.32 8.56 -0.03
C ILE A 96 0.32 7.64 1.02
N GLY A 97 1.64 7.71 1.11
CA GLY A 97 2.41 7.03 2.14
C GLY A 97 3.67 7.80 2.50
N THR A 98 4.45 7.23 3.40
CA THR A 98 5.72 7.82 3.83
C THR A 98 6.88 6.90 3.47
N LEU A 99 7.92 7.48 2.89
CA LEU A 99 9.20 6.82 2.66
C LEU A 99 9.88 6.65 4.01
N THR A 100 10.27 5.42 4.33
CA THR A 100 10.87 5.09 5.62
C THR A 100 12.37 5.32 5.62
N TYR A 101 13.05 4.83 4.60
CA TYR A 101 14.48 4.97 4.42
C TYR A 101 14.86 5.00 2.93
N TYR A 102 16.02 5.54 2.68
CA TYR A 102 16.71 5.52 1.40
C TYR A 102 18.19 5.21 1.65
N ASP A 103 18.73 4.30 0.88
CA ASP A 103 20.15 3.99 0.86
C ASP A 103 20.81 4.62 -0.36
N PRO A 104 21.61 5.69 -0.18
CA PRO A 104 22.26 6.38 -1.31
C PRO A 104 23.35 5.54 -1.99
N ALA A 105 23.87 4.48 -1.35
CA ALA A 105 24.88 3.62 -1.96
C ALA A 105 24.28 2.68 -3.01
N THR A 106 23.05 2.24 -2.81
CA THR A 106 22.35 1.31 -3.72
C THR A 106 21.25 1.98 -4.53
N GLY A 107 20.78 3.16 -4.13
CA GLY A 107 19.61 3.82 -4.67
C GLY A 107 18.29 3.18 -4.23
N GLN A 108 18.33 2.19 -3.34
CA GLN A 108 17.14 1.50 -2.84
C GLN A 108 16.42 2.29 -1.77
N TYR A 109 15.11 2.10 -1.69
CA TYR A 109 14.28 2.63 -0.63
C TYR A 109 13.30 1.59 -0.09
N GLY A 110 12.83 1.82 1.15
CA GLY A 110 11.71 1.12 1.74
C GLY A 110 10.67 2.11 2.26
N ALA A 111 9.39 1.76 2.17
CA ALA A 111 8.29 2.62 2.54
C ALA A 111 7.10 1.84 3.13
N LEU A 112 6.18 2.56 3.79
CA LEU A 112 4.93 2.11 4.38
C LEU A 112 5.07 1.20 5.61
N GLY A 113 6.02 0.27 5.65
CA GLY A 113 6.12 -0.75 6.69
C GLY A 113 5.01 -1.81 6.65
N HIS A 114 4.19 -1.82 5.62
CA HIS A 114 3.18 -2.83 5.31
C HIS A 114 2.92 -2.86 3.79
N GLY A 115 2.41 -3.98 3.31
CA GLY A 115 2.04 -4.10 1.91
C GLY A 115 0.80 -3.29 1.54
N ILE A 116 0.68 -2.97 0.26
CA ILE A 116 -0.53 -2.40 -0.31
C ILE A 116 -1.49 -3.54 -0.60
N THR A 117 -2.62 -3.54 0.11
CA THR A 117 -3.68 -4.53 0.01
C THR A 117 -4.94 -3.90 -0.56
N ASP A 118 -5.67 -4.68 -1.33
CA ASP A 118 -7.00 -4.28 -1.77
C ASP A 118 -7.99 -4.24 -0.60
N VAL A 119 -8.76 -3.16 -0.48
CA VAL A 119 -9.64 -2.91 0.66
C VAL A 119 -10.87 -3.83 0.69
N ASP A 120 -11.31 -4.33 -0.46
CA ASP A 120 -12.50 -5.16 -0.59
C ASP A 120 -12.18 -6.64 -0.36
N THR A 121 -10.99 -7.08 -0.77
CA THR A 121 -10.55 -8.49 -0.68
C THR A 121 -9.57 -8.76 0.46
N ALA A 122 -8.95 -7.71 1.02
CA ALA A 122 -7.85 -7.76 1.97
C ALA A 122 -6.61 -8.52 1.45
N GLN A 123 -6.51 -8.77 0.16
CA GLN A 123 -5.38 -9.44 -0.47
C GLN A 123 -4.28 -8.44 -0.81
N LEU A 124 -3.03 -8.89 -0.69
CA LEU A 124 -1.90 -8.13 -1.17
C LEU A 124 -2.04 -7.90 -2.69
N MET A 125 -1.94 -6.63 -3.12
CA MET A 125 -2.06 -6.29 -4.54
C MET A 125 -0.91 -6.93 -5.32
N PRO A 126 -1.21 -7.79 -6.32
CA PRO A 126 -0.17 -8.36 -7.18
C PRO A 126 0.49 -7.26 -7.99
N LEU A 127 1.81 -7.21 -7.97
CA LEU A 127 2.58 -6.13 -8.56
C LEU A 127 3.08 -6.50 -9.96
N ALA A 128 2.63 -5.82 -10.99
CA ALA A 128 3.28 -5.81 -12.31
C ALA A 128 4.30 -4.68 -12.42
N SER A 129 3.91 -3.49 -11.98
CA SER A 129 4.75 -2.30 -11.96
C SER A 129 4.23 -1.29 -10.95
N GLY A 130 5.07 -0.34 -10.56
CA GLY A 130 4.65 0.76 -9.71
C GLY A 130 5.65 1.90 -9.72
N ALA A 131 5.18 3.04 -9.25
CA ALA A 131 5.98 4.25 -9.14
C ALA A 131 5.71 4.97 -7.82
N ILE A 132 6.71 5.70 -7.36
CA ILE A 132 6.57 6.72 -6.31
C ILE A 132 6.67 8.10 -6.93
N MET A 133 5.91 9.05 -6.39
CA MET A 133 5.76 10.41 -6.92
C MET A 133 5.88 11.43 -5.79
N GLU A 134 6.26 12.65 -6.15
CA GLU A 134 6.15 13.78 -5.22
C GLU A 134 4.70 14.01 -4.82
N THR A 135 4.50 14.40 -3.57
CA THR A 135 3.17 14.70 -3.02
C THR A 135 3.27 15.86 -2.05
N THR A 136 2.32 16.76 -2.14
CA THR A 136 2.14 17.84 -1.18
C THR A 136 0.88 17.60 -0.36
N VAL A 137 0.99 17.59 0.97
CA VAL A 137 -0.16 17.47 1.86
C VAL A 137 -0.95 18.77 1.87
N LYS A 138 -2.19 18.73 1.41
CA LYS A 138 -3.09 19.90 1.31
C LYS A 138 -4.04 20.02 2.48
N ALA A 139 -4.48 18.88 3.04
CA ALA A 139 -5.44 18.85 4.13
C ALA A 139 -5.26 17.60 4.97
N VAL A 140 -5.77 17.63 6.19
CA VAL A 140 -5.85 16.49 7.10
C VAL A 140 -7.29 16.27 7.51
N LYS A 141 -7.82 15.08 7.26
CA LYS A 141 -8.98 14.58 7.97
C LYS A 141 -8.48 14.03 9.30
N LYS A 142 -8.87 14.64 10.41
CA LYS A 142 -8.42 14.16 11.73
C LYS A 142 -8.98 12.79 12.05
N GLY A 143 -8.16 11.96 12.67
CA GLY A 143 -8.58 10.68 13.22
C GLY A 143 -9.44 10.87 14.48
N ALA A 144 -10.44 10.02 14.61
CA ALA A 144 -11.28 9.90 15.80
C ALA A 144 -11.52 8.41 16.09
N LYS A 145 -12.00 8.11 17.30
CA LYS A 145 -12.33 6.73 17.68
C LYS A 145 -13.33 6.12 16.70
N GLY A 146 -12.95 5.03 16.04
CA GLY A 146 -13.76 4.32 15.05
C GLY A 146 -13.71 4.92 13.64
N ASP A 147 -13.08 6.08 13.44
CA ASP A 147 -12.91 6.72 12.14
C ASP A 147 -11.43 7.10 11.95
N PRO A 148 -10.67 6.34 11.16
CA PRO A 148 -9.29 6.67 10.88
C PRO A 148 -9.23 7.97 10.08
N GLY A 149 -8.33 8.88 10.49
CA GLY A 149 -8.07 10.09 9.72
C GLY A 149 -7.24 9.80 8.48
N GLU A 150 -7.04 10.84 7.67
CA GLU A 150 -6.35 10.73 6.38
C GLU A 150 -5.58 12.00 6.05
N LEU A 151 -4.36 11.85 5.52
CA LEU A 151 -3.65 12.92 4.84
C LEU A 151 -4.18 13.01 3.40
N LYS A 152 -4.66 14.18 3.01
CA LYS A 152 -5.10 14.47 1.65
C LYS A 152 -4.07 15.33 0.96
N GLY A 153 -3.69 14.96 -0.25
CA GLY A 153 -2.70 15.71 -1.01
C GLY A 153 -2.85 15.53 -2.51
N ASP A 154 -2.10 16.36 -3.23
CA ASP A 154 -2.03 16.31 -4.69
C ASP A 154 -0.77 15.52 -5.09
N PHE A 155 -0.95 14.65 -6.06
CA PHE A 155 0.16 13.93 -6.69
C PHE A 155 0.70 14.71 -7.87
N SER A 156 2.01 14.79 -7.98
CA SER A 156 2.66 15.22 -9.23
C SER A 156 2.64 14.05 -10.22
N VAL A 157 1.51 13.85 -10.90
CA VAL A 157 1.35 12.77 -11.91
C VAL A 157 2.28 12.91 -13.12
N GLN A 158 3.03 14.00 -13.22
CA GLN A 158 3.90 14.30 -14.36
C GLN A 158 5.33 13.76 -14.19
N ARG A 159 5.71 13.32 -12.98
CA ARG A 159 7.08 12.89 -12.68
C ARG A 159 7.11 11.78 -11.66
N ASP A 160 7.47 10.60 -12.13
CA ASP A 160 7.86 9.50 -11.26
C ASP A 160 9.27 9.77 -10.72
N VAL A 161 9.44 9.70 -9.40
CA VAL A 161 10.73 9.91 -8.73
C VAL A 161 11.44 8.59 -8.40
N GLY A 162 10.73 7.47 -8.57
CA GLY A 162 11.27 6.14 -8.38
C GLY A 162 10.28 5.05 -8.77
N THR A 163 10.77 3.82 -8.82
CA THR A 163 9.99 2.63 -9.17
C THR A 163 9.67 1.81 -7.94
N VAL A 164 8.54 1.09 -7.94
CA VAL A 164 8.22 0.04 -6.96
C VAL A 164 8.48 -1.31 -7.63
N THR A 165 9.35 -2.12 -7.04
CA THR A 165 9.72 -3.45 -7.54
C THR A 165 9.20 -4.58 -6.66
N VAL A 166 8.89 -4.29 -5.38
CA VAL A 166 8.38 -5.27 -4.42
C VAL A 166 7.21 -4.67 -3.65
N ASN A 167 6.11 -5.43 -3.55
CA ASN A 167 5.02 -5.21 -2.61
C ASN A 167 4.92 -6.44 -1.71
N SER A 168 5.33 -6.30 -0.45
CA SER A 168 5.37 -7.40 0.52
C SER A 168 4.62 -7.04 1.80
N SER A 169 4.45 -8.00 2.71
CA SER A 169 3.79 -7.74 4.00
C SER A 169 4.50 -6.70 4.88
N GLY A 170 5.81 -6.51 4.70
CA GLY A 170 6.62 -5.56 5.48
C GLY A 170 6.82 -4.21 4.82
N GLY A 171 6.30 -3.98 3.62
CA GLY A 171 6.44 -2.70 2.93
C GLY A 171 6.43 -2.79 1.42
N ILE A 172 6.59 -1.64 0.81
CA ILE A 172 6.95 -1.52 -0.60
C ILE A 172 8.41 -1.11 -0.71
N PHE A 173 9.09 -1.68 -1.70
CA PHE A 173 10.52 -1.44 -1.95
C PHE A 173 10.76 -1.19 -3.43
N GLY A 174 11.85 -0.50 -3.72
CA GLY A 174 12.21 -0.17 -5.09
C GLY A 174 13.43 0.73 -5.16
N THR A 175 13.59 1.42 -6.29
CA THR A 175 14.74 2.31 -6.52
C THR A 175 14.28 3.73 -6.79
N VAL A 176 15.05 4.71 -6.28
CA VAL A 176 14.88 6.13 -6.60
C VAL A 176 15.56 6.41 -7.94
N ALA A 177 14.79 6.94 -8.88
CA ALA A 177 15.30 7.32 -10.20
C ALA A 177 15.89 8.74 -10.22
N ASP A 178 15.42 9.58 -9.28
CA ASP A 178 15.84 10.98 -9.14
C ASP A 178 16.51 11.20 -7.77
N PRO A 179 17.83 11.12 -7.67
CA PRO A 179 18.55 11.31 -6.41
C PRO A 179 18.33 12.69 -5.78
N ASP A 180 18.03 13.71 -6.57
CA ASP A 180 17.79 15.07 -6.09
C ASP A 180 16.50 15.17 -5.27
N PHE A 181 15.55 14.27 -5.48
CA PHE A 181 14.32 14.15 -4.69
C PHE A 181 14.59 13.96 -3.19
N LEU A 182 15.70 13.30 -2.84
CA LEU A 182 16.11 13.01 -1.46
C LEU A 182 17.39 13.75 -1.06
N SER A 183 17.79 14.77 -1.83
CA SER A 183 18.98 15.55 -1.53
C SER A 183 18.83 16.28 -0.20
N GLY A 184 19.92 16.33 0.59
CA GLY A 184 19.97 17.02 1.89
C GLY A 184 19.60 16.16 3.11
N GLY A 185 19.30 14.88 2.93
CA GLY A 185 19.09 13.95 4.05
C GLY A 185 20.36 13.72 4.84
N THR A 186 20.23 13.58 6.17
CA THR A 186 21.36 13.20 7.04
C THR A 186 21.35 11.69 7.26
N PRO A 187 22.46 10.98 7.03
CA PRO A 187 22.56 9.56 7.32
C PRO A 187 22.26 9.25 8.80
N VAL A 188 21.41 8.26 9.04
CA VAL A 188 21.04 7.81 10.39
C VAL A 188 21.43 6.35 10.53
N PRO A 189 22.15 5.96 11.60
CA PRO A 189 22.48 4.56 11.84
C PRO A 189 21.23 3.70 12.06
N VAL A 190 21.26 2.46 11.59
CA VAL A 190 20.23 1.45 11.86
C VAL A 190 20.45 0.87 13.27
N ALA A 191 19.36 0.67 14.01
CA ALA A 191 19.40 -0.04 15.29
C ALA A 191 19.11 -1.53 15.06
N ALA A 192 19.88 -2.40 15.70
CA ALA A 192 19.50 -3.79 15.84
C ALA A 192 18.28 -3.94 16.76
N ALA A 193 17.42 -4.92 16.52
CA ALA A 193 16.19 -5.15 17.32
C ALA A 193 16.49 -5.24 18.83
N GLY A 194 17.59 -5.88 19.23
CA GLY A 194 18.04 -5.98 20.62
C GLY A 194 18.48 -4.65 21.26
N GLN A 195 18.63 -3.58 20.50
CA GLN A 195 19.00 -2.23 20.99
C GLN A 195 17.77 -1.35 21.24
N ILE A 196 16.59 -1.80 20.79
CA ILE A 196 15.33 -1.05 20.90
C ILE A 196 14.75 -1.26 22.29
N THR A 197 14.31 -0.19 22.93
CA THR A 197 13.72 -0.23 24.27
C THR A 197 12.39 0.51 24.32
N THR A 198 11.55 0.16 25.28
CA THR A 198 10.35 0.98 25.58
C THR A 198 10.76 2.35 26.11
N GLY A 199 9.93 3.37 25.90
CA GLY A 199 10.18 4.73 26.35
C GLY A 199 10.18 5.76 25.23
N PRO A 200 10.82 6.93 25.46
CA PRO A 200 10.80 8.03 24.51
C PRO A 200 11.42 7.68 23.15
N ALA A 201 10.76 8.13 22.10
CA ALA A 201 11.21 8.05 20.72
C ALA A 201 10.59 9.21 19.92
N THR A 202 10.92 9.31 18.65
CA THR A 202 10.32 10.30 17.74
C THR A 202 9.93 9.64 16.43
N ILE A 203 9.05 10.29 15.69
CA ILE A 203 8.73 9.94 14.30
C ILE A 203 8.93 11.14 13.39
N LEU A 204 9.32 10.88 12.15
CA LEU A 204 9.33 11.91 11.12
C LEU A 204 8.07 11.80 10.28
N ALA A 205 7.33 12.88 10.13
CA ALA A 205 6.10 12.91 9.34
C ALA A 205 5.89 14.27 8.67
N THR A 206 5.23 14.24 7.50
CA THR A 206 4.74 15.43 6.81
C THR A 206 3.23 15.47 6.95
N VAL A 207 2.71 16.46 7.71
CA VAL A 207 1.27 16.62 7.94
C VAL A 207 0.71 17.91 7.33
N SER A 208 1.57 18.72 6.72
CA SER A 208 1.19 19.94 6.00
C SER A 208 2.28 20.31 4.99
N GLY A 209 1.89 20.66 3.77
CA GLY A 209 2.84 21.02 2.72
C GLY A 209 3.77 19.85 2.36
N SER A 210 5.06 20.13 2.26
CA SER A 210 6.15 19.19 2.04
C SER A 210 7.15 19.12 3.21
N ASP A 211 6.88 19.85 4.30
CA ASP A 211 7.81 19.96 5.43
C ASP A 211 7.82 18.70 6.28
N VAL A 212 8.94 18.02 6.32
CA VAL A 212 9.17 16.91 7.26
C VAL A 212 9.43 17.47 8.64
N ARG A 213 8.70 17.01 9.64
CA ARG A 213 8.87 17.40 11.04
C ARG A 213 9.02 16.20 11.92
N GLU A 214 9.78 16.40 13.01
CA GLU A 214 9.97 15.41 14.06
C GLU A 214 8.93 15.61 15.16
N TYR A 215 8.25 14.49 15.55
CA TYR A 215 7.22 14.48 16.57
C TYR A 215 7.52 13.44 17.64
N ARG A 216 7.24 13.77 18.89
CA ARG A 216 7.48 12.90 20.05
C ARG A 216 6.45 11.77 20.11
N VAL A 217 6.97 10.58 20.37
CA VAL A 217 6.17 9.38 20.61
C VAL A 217 6.76 8.61 21.80
N GLU A 218 6.05 7.63 22.29
CA GLU A 218 6.50 6.67 23.27
C GLU A 218 6.35 5.26 22.71
N LEU A 219 7.42 4.48 22.75
CA LEU A 219 7.37 3.05 22.50
C LEU A 219 6.81 2.38 23.77
N VAL A 220 5.55 1.96 23.69
CA VAL A 220 4.82 1.44 24.86
C VAL A 220 5.13 -0.03 25.09
N ARG A 221 5.29 -0.80 24.01
CA ARG A 221 5.55 -2.23 24.07
C ARG A 221 6.33 -2.70 22.85
N LEU A 222 7.23 -3.64 23.08
CA LEU A 222 7.93 -4.38 22.03
C LEU A 222 7.35 -5.80 21.99
N TYR A 223 7.14 -6.30 20.77
CA TYR A 223 6.76 -7.67 20.51
C TYR A 223 7.98 -8.41 19.93
N GLY A 224 8.04 -9.71 20.11
CA GLY A 224 9.17 -10.52 19.68
C GLY A 224 9.33 -10.58 18.16
N ALA A 225 10.46 -11.16 17.73
CA ALA A 225 10.76 -11.38 16.32
C ALA A 225 9.78 -12.33 15.63
N ASP A 226 8.99 -13.09 16.41
CA ASP A 226 7.93 -13.98 15.89
C ASP A 226 6.77 -13.23 15.24
N GLU A 227 6.65 -11.90 15.51
CA GLU A 227 5.70 -11.02 14.86
C GLU A 227 6.38 -10.30 13.68
N PRO A 228 6.16 -10.71 12.43
CA PRO A 228 6.95 -10.20 11.30
C PRO A 228 6.68 -8.73 10.98
N THR A 229 5.49 -8.19 11.32
CA THR A 229 5.05 -6.87 10.85
C THR A 229 4.51 -5.93 11.93
N ARG A 230 4.37 -6.40 13.20
CA ARG A 230 3.82 -5.61 14.31
C ARG A 230 4.71 -5.71 15.56
N ASN A 231 5.94 -5.27 15.41
CA ASN A 231 6.96 -5.42 16.46
C ASN A 231 6.87 -4.34 17.54
N LEU A 232 6.28 -3.19 17.23
CA LEU A 232 6.21 -2.01 18.08
C LEU A 232 4.75 -1.63 18.35
N LEU A 233 4.42 -1.33 19.60
CA LEU A 233 3.24 -0.54 19.95
C LEU A 233 3.72 0.85 20.39
N LEU A 234 3.27 1.89 19.71
CA LEU A 234 3.65 3.26 20.00
C LEU A 234 2.43 4.12 20.35
N ARG A 235 2.68 5.20 21.07
CA ARG A 235 1.70 6.23 21.43
C ARG A 235 2.25 7.60 21.02
N ILE A 236 1.44 8.40 20.33
CA ILE A 236 1.75 9.80 20.06
C ILE A 236 1.66 10.60 21.35
N THR A 237 2.72 11.33 21.68
CA THR A 237 2.79 12.19 22.87
C THR A 237 2.98 13.66 22.50
N ASP A 238 3.21 13.95 21.21
CA ASP A 238 3.41 15.30 20.71
C ASP A 238 2.10 16.08 20.60
N PRO A 239 1.92 17.20 21.34
CA PRO A 239 0.66 17.97 21.32
C PRO A 239 0.39 18.61 19.96
N ALA A 240 1.42 19.00 19.20
CA ALA A 240 1.24 19.63 17.89
C ALA A 240 0.70 18.61 16.89
N LEU A 241 1.24 17.38 16.88
CA LEU A 241 0.75 16.30 16.03
C LEU A 241 -0.70 15.91 16.42
N LEU A 242 -0.97 15.71 17.71
CA LEU A 242 -2.32 15.41 18.19
C LEU A 242 -3.33 16.51 17.82
N SER A 243 -2.93 17.78 17.92
CA SER A 243 -3.79 18.89 17.50
C SER A 243 -4.04 18.90 15.98
N ALA A 244 -3.04 18.55 15.17
CA ALA A 244 -3.14 18.57 13.71
C ALA A 244 -3.94 17.37 13.18
N THR A 245 -3.66 16.16 13.68
CA THR A 245 -4.14 14.91 13.07
C THR A 245 -5.11 14.11 13.96
N GLY A 246 -5.18 14.40 15.26
CA GLY A 246 -5.94 13.60 16.23
C GLY A 246 -5.25 12.29 16.62
N GLY A 247 -4.10 11.97 16.03
CA GLY A 247 -3.35 10.73 16.23
C GLY A 247 -2.65 10.28 14.96
N ILE A 248 -2.46 8.98 14.80
CA ILE A 248 -1.94 8.37 13.58
C ILE A 248 -3.06 8.33 12.55
N VAL A 249 -2.80 8.81 11.33
CA VAL A 249 -3.76 8.88 10.24
C VAL A 249 -3.22 8.18 9.00
N GLN A 250 -4.09 7.80 8.08
CA GLN A 250 -3.69 7.22 6.78
C GLN A 250 -2.77 8.19 6.04
N GLY A 251 -1.71 7.68 5.44
CA GLY A 251 -0.62 8.43 4.85
C GLY A 251 0.61 8.58 5.76
N MET A 252 0.49 8.38 7.09
CA MET A 252 1.63 8.32 8.00
C MET A 252 2.30 6.94 8.06
N SER A 253 1.72 5.91 7.43
CA SER A 253 2.36 4.60 7.28
C SER A 253 3.72 4.77 6.58
N GLY A 254 4.77 4.19 7.16
CA GLY A 254 6.15 4.34 6.75
C GLY A 254 6.90 5.47 7.49
N SER A 255 6.23 6.31 8.30
CA SER A 255 6.94 7.33 9.09
C SER A 255 8.07 6.68 9.90
N PRO A 256 9.35 7.04 9.65
CA PRO A 256 10.47 6.44 10.35
C PRO A 256 10.41 6.76 11.85
N ILE A 257 10.68 5.73 12.66
CA ILE A 257 10.75 5.85 14.12
C ILE A 257 12.21 5.93 14.51
N LEU A 258 12.54 6.96 15.27
CA LEU A 258 13.91 7.22 15.74
C LEU A 258 13.98 7.07 17.25
N GLN A 259 15.01 6.40 17.74
CA GLN A 259 15.33 6.30 19.17
C GLN A 259 16.85 6.39 19.35
N ASN A 260 17.32 7.25 20.27
CA ASN A 260 18.74 7.44 20.55
C ASN A 260 19.60 7.73 19.29
N GLY A 261 19.06 8.51 18.34
CA GLY A 261 19.74 8.88 17.11
C GLY A 261 19.86 7.76 16.07
N ARG A 262 19.09 6.67 16.22
CA ARG A 262 19.05 5.52 15.30
C ARG A 262 17.65 5.32 14.76
N ILE A 263 17.54 4.85 13.50
CA ILE A 263 16.27 4.38 12.98
C ILE A 263 16.00 2.99 13.57
N VAL A 264 14.81 2.83 14.20
CA VAL A 264 14.41 1.59 14.87
C VAL A 264 13.26 0.88 14.15
N GLY A 265 12.53 1.59 13.28
CA GLY A 265 11.40 1.02 12.57
C GLY A 265 10.58 2.06 11.84
N ALA A 266 9.37 1.66 11.47
CA ALA A 266 8.39 2.50 10.81
C ALA A 266 7.00 2.35 11.44
N VAL A 267 6.22 3.42 11.44
CA VAL A 267 4.79 3.38 11.79
C VAL A 267 4.05 2.59 10.70
N THR A 268 3.15 1.69 11.09
CA THR A 268 2.41 0.86 10.13
C THR A 268 0.90 1.07 10.20
N HIS A 269 0.28 0.78 11.33
CA HIS A 269 -1.18 0.75 11.47
C HIS A 269 -1.64 1.56 12.68
N VAL A 270 -2.76 2.25 12.53
CA VAL A 270 -3.45 2.93 13.63
C VAL A 270 -4.37 1.96 14.37
N LEU A 271 -4.55 2.15 15.68
CA LEU A 271 -5.59 1.47 16.43
C LEU A 271 -6.91 2.22 16.28
N LEU A 272 -7.89 1.62 15.62
CA LEU A 272 -9.18 2.28 15.32
C LEU A 272 -9.91 2.76 16.57
N ASN A 273 -9.79 2.05 17.70
CA ASN A 273 -10.41 2.42 18.96
C ASN A 273 -9.67 3.52 19.76
N ASP A 274 -8.40 3.78 19.38
CA ASP A 274 -7.55 4.80 19.99
C ASP A 274 -6.52 5.30 18.97
N PRO A 275 -6.87 6.32 18.17
CA PRO A 275 -5.97 6.83 17.12
C PRO A 275 -4.65 7.39 17.64
N THR A 276 -4.56 7.69 18.94
CA THR A 276 -3.29 8.14 19.53
C THR A 276 -2.24 7.03 19.61
N ARG A 277 -2.64 5.78 19.35
CA ARG A 277 -1.79 4.59 19.37
C ARG A 277 -1.76 3.89 18.03
N GLY A 278 -0.69 3.17 17.77
CA GLY A 278 -0.54 2.35 16.57
C GLY A 278 0.58 1.36 16.67
N TYR A 279 0.66 0.53 15.66
CA TYR A 279 1.73 -0.44 15.48
C TYR A 279 2.86 0.12 14.63
N GLY A 280 4.03 -0.46 14.78
CA GLY A 280 5.18 -0.28 13.93
C GLY A 280 5.90 -1.59 13.67
N ILE A 281 6.69 -1.63 12.61
CA ILE A 281 7.58 -2.70 12.23
C ILE A 281 9.02 -2.34 12.60
N PHE A 282 9.84 -3.31 12.99
CA PHE A 282 11.28 -3.10 13.14
C PHE A 282 11.94 -2.81 11.80
N ILE A 283 12.93 -1.95 11.81
CA ILE A 283 13.68 -1.61 10.59
C ILE A 283 14.40 -2.83 10.01
N GLU A 284 14.93 -3.72 10.85
CA GLU A 284 15.56 -4.97 10.39
C GLU A 284 14.59 -5.83 9.59
N ASN A 285 13.35 -6.00 10.06
CA ASN A 285 12.34 -6.77 9.34
C ASN A 285 12.00 -6.16 7.98
N MET A 286 12.01 -4.81 7.87
CA MET A 286 11.82 -4.15 6.57
C MET A 286 13.02 -4.41 5.65
N LEU A 287 14.24 -4.30 6.17
CA LEU A 287 15.46 -4.52 5.39
C LEU A 287 15.56 -5.96 4.89
N ASP A 288 15.20 -6.94 5.72
CA ASP A 288 15.19 -8.36 5.33
C ASP A 288 14.16 -8.66 4.22
N MET A 289 13.07 -7.89 4.15
CA MET A 289 12.03 -8.06 3.13
C MET A 289 12.29 -7.26 1.85
N ALA A 290 13.32 -6.43 1.83
CA ALA A 290 13.69 -5.63 0.67
C ALA A 290 14.44 -6.47 -0.40
N GLY A 291 15.02 -7.62 -0.04
CA GLY A 291 15.73 -8.55 -0.92
C GLY A 291 17.23 -8.37 -0.87
#